data_506dd427fdc7656b4ff3af5b5de8675b
#
_entry.id   506dd427fdc7656b4ff3af5b5de8675b
#
_cell.length_a   1.000
_cell.length_b   1.000
_cell.length_c   1.000
_cell.angle_alpha   90.00
_cell.angle_beta   90.00
_cell.angle_gamma   90.00
#
_symmetry.space_group_name_H-M   'P 1'
#
loop_
_entity.id
_entity.type
_entity.pdbx_description
1 polymer ?
#
loop_
_entity_poly.entity_id
_entity_poly.type
_entity_poly.pdbx_seq_one_letter_code
_entity_poly.pdbx_strand_id
1 'polypeptide(L)'
;MDVQSEAKATQVVSLCGGKAKRFGYSELPKPLLPFDEGQTLLDYQIKFFTGNGFSDFVFLVGHMHEKISEHLKVRNYPITARFSVDPPQSKVGKGKALKHALLGRVIDRNRRAFVAYPDDIFTEKGLPSRALVEHLAARRRDGSIIASVIVSPGTPYPFGVVKIDANHKATSFEEKPMVNMLTSTGMYILEPECFPIIEKIVDMSSPDAVEFETTLMHKLAAEGKLNVITVPQGVWLPINDPKEYETALAKMRKMER
;
A
#
# COMPACT_ATOMS: atom_id res chain seq x y z
N MET A 1 -9.82 -22.54 -9.68
CA MET A 1 -10.14 -21.27 -8.99
C MET A 1 -10.37 -20.22 -10.05
N ASP A 2 -11.51 -19.57 -10.03
CA ASP A 2 -11.77 -18.43 -10.91
C ASP A 2 -11.23 -17.13 -10.27
N VAL A 3 -10.10 -16.65 -10.77
CA VAL A 3 -9.41 -15.46 -10.23
C VAL A 3 -10.29 -14.21 -10.36
N GLN A 4 -11.11 -14.11 -11.39
CA GLN A 4 -12.02 -12.97 -11.59
C GLN A 4 -13.12 -12.94 -10.52
N SER A 5 -13.65 -14.10 -10.16
CA SER A 5 -14.62 -14.22 -9.07
C SER A 5 -14.00 -13.83 -7.73
N GLU A 6 -12.78 -14.28 -7.44
CA GLU A 6 -12.06 -13.94 -6.20
C GLU A 6 -11.71 -12.43 -6.13
N ALA A 7 -11.32 -11.83 -7.26
CA ALA A 7 -11.05 -10.38 -7.33
C ALA A 7 -12.32 -9.56 -7.02
N LYS A 8 -13.47 -9.94 -7.60
CA LYS A 8 -14.77 -9.30 -7.31
C LYS A 8 -15.22 -9.49 -5.85
N ALA A 9 -14.86 -10.62 -5.23
CA ALA A 9 -15.15 -10.89 -3.83
C ALA A 9 -14.20 -10.14 -2.86
N THR A 10 -13.12 -9.56 -3.36
CA THR A 10 -12.12 -8.83 -2.57
C THR A 10 -12.37 -7.32 -2.66
N GLN A 11 -12.37 -6.61 -1.55
CA GLN A 11 -12.44 -5.15 -1.52
C GLN A 11 -11.03 -4.55 -1.54
N VAL A 12 -10.81 -3.49 -2.29
CA VAL A 12 -9.55 -2.72 -2.30
C VAL A 12 -9.65 -1.60 -1.28
N VAL A 13 -8.81 -1.63 -0.26
CA VAL A 13 -8.72 -0.58 0.76
C VAL A 13 -7.56 0.34 0.39
N SER A 14 -7.88 1.50 -0.17
CA SER A 14 -6.92 2.52 -0.61
C SER A 14 -6.66 3.53 0.51
N LEU A 15 -5.40 3.63 0.95
CA LEU A 15 -4.97 4.50 2.02
C LEU A 15 -4.59 5.89 1.46
N CYS A 16 -5.55 6.82 1.47
CA CYS A 16 -5.48 8.11 0.80
C CYS A 16 -5.19 9.32 1.72
N GLY A 17 -4.79 9.11 2.97
CA GLY A 17 -4.60 10.17 3.98
C GLY A 17 -3.36 11.06 3.80
N GLY A 18 -2.53 10.84 2.78
CA GLY A 18 -1.26 11.53 2.57
C GLY A 18 -1.39 12.99 2.11
N LYS A 19 -0.45 13.84 2.56
CA LYS A 19 -0.33 15.26 2.16
C LYS A 19 0.78 15.43 1.10
N ALA A 20 0.53 16.28 0.07
CA ALA A 20 1.47 16.53 -1.02
C ALA A 20 2.48 17.67 -0.72
N LYS A 21 2.64 18.10 0.53
CA LYS A 21 3.50 19.25 0.91
C LYS A 21 4.94 19.16 0.41
N ARG A 22 5.55 17.96 0.47
CA ARG A 22 6.94 17.74 0.03
C ARG A 22 7.12 17.91 -1.48
N PHE A 23 6.02 17.85 -2.25
CA PHE A 23 6.00 17.98 -3.71
C PHE A 23 5.67 19.40 -4.18
N GLY A 24 5.60 20.37 -3.27
CA GLY A 24 5.23 21.76 -3.58
C GLY A 24 3.72 21.99 -3.77
N TYR A 25 2.89 20.99 -3.56
CA TYR A 25 1.44 21.08 -3.68
C TYR A 25 0.79 21.18 -2.28
N SER A 26 0.54 22.39 -1.79
CA SER A 26 -0.17 22.61 -0.52
C SER A 26 -1.67 22.34 -0.63
N GLU A 27 -2.22 22.55 -1.83
CA GLU A 27 -3.66 22.54 -2.12
C GLU A 27 -4.17 21.22 -2.71
N LEU A 28 -3.33 20.17 -2.75
CA LEU A 28 -3.72 18.85 -3.22
C LEU A 28 -3.41 17.76 -2.19
N PRO A 29 -4.30 16.78 -2.00
CA PRO A 29 -3.94 15.54 -1.31
C PRO A 29 -2.99 14.74 -2.20
N LYS A 30 -2.03 14.01 -1.60
CA LYS A 30 -1.01 13.25 -2.32
C LYS A 30 -1.57 12.30 -3.40
N PRO A 31 -2.68 11.58 -3.19
CA PRO A 31 -3.29 10.74 -4.23
C PRO A 31 -3.65 11.46 -5.52
N LEU A 32 -3.89 12.77 -5.47
CA LEU A 32 -4.24 13.59 -6.64
C LEU A 32 -3.04 14.28 -7.28
N LEU A 33 -1.80 13.95 -6.90
CA LEU A 33 -0.63 14.42 -7.64
C LEU A 33 -0.74 13.97 -9.09
N PRO A 34 -0.50 14.90 -10.05
CA PRO A 34 -0.47 14.56 -11.47
C PRO A 34 0.53 13.43 -11.71
N PHE A 35 0.11 12.43 -12.48
CA PHE A 35 0.97 11.31 -12.83
C PHE A 35 0.69 10.91 -14.26
N ASP A 36 1.41 11.13 -15.21
CA ASP A 36 1.27 10.88 -16.63
C ASP A 36 -0.06 11.34 -17.29
N GLU A 37 0.00 11.92 -18.49
CA GLU A 37 -1.09 12.28 -19.45
C GLU A 37 -2.46 12.66 -18.83
N GLY A 38 -2.46 13.55 -17.82
CA GLY A 38 -3.69 14.03 -17.17
C GLY A 38 -4.32 13.03 -16.20
N GLN A 39 -3.61 11.98 -15.82
CA GLN A 39 -3.96 11.06 -14.75
C GLN A 39 -3.32 11.52 -13.43
N THR A 40 -3.88 11.05 -12.32
CA THR A 40 -3.31 11.20 -10.98
C THR A 40 -2.77 9.85 -10.47
N LEU A 41 -2.04 9.86 -9.37
CA LEU A 41 -1.61 8.62 -8.70
C LEU A 41 -2.82 7.73 -8.34
N LEU A 42 -3.93 8.35 -7.93
CA LEU A 42 -5.18 7.64 -7.64
C LEU A 42 -5.80 7.00 -8.87
N ASP A 43 -5.80 7.72 -10.01
CA ASP A 43 -6.28 7.18 -11.28
C ASP A 43 -5.48 5.96 -11.71
N TYR A 44 -4.15 6.03 -11.53
CA TYR A 44 -3.26 4.90 -11.82
C TYR A 44 -3.60 3.70 -10.93
N GLN A 45 -3.74 3.90 -9.62
CA GLN A 45 -4.10 2.81 -8.71
C GLN A 45 -5.45 2.18 -9.07
N ILE A 46 -6.48 2.98 -9.36
CA ILE A 46 -7.80 2.47 -9.75
C ILE A 46 -7.68 1.62 -11.02
N LYS A 47 -7.00 2.11 -12.06
CA LYS A 47 -6.79 1.36 -13.30
C LYS A 47 -5.99 0.08 -13.08
N PHE A 48 -4.98 0.12 -12.22
CA PHE A 48 -4.17 -1.04 -11.86
C PHE A 48 -5.02 -2.17 -11.26
N PHE A 49 -5.90 -1.86 -10.33
CA PHE A 49 -6.78 -2.86 -9.72
C PHE A 49 -7.95 -3.26 -10.64
N THR A 50 -8.60 -2.31 -11.31
CA THR A 50 -9.74 -2.62 -12.21
C THR A 50 -9.31 -3.45 -13.41
N GLY A 51 -8.11 -3.22 -13.95
CA GLY A 51 -7.50 -4.06 -14.99
C GLY A 51 -7.26 -5.51 -14.55
N ASN A 52 -7.31 -5.78 -13.25
CA ASN A 52 -7.20 -7.11 -12.64
C ASN A 52 -8.53 -7.65 -12.08
N GLY A 53 -9.66 -7.01 -12.42
CA GLY A 53 -11.01 -7.48 -12.07
C GLY A 53 -11.54 -7.03 -10.71
N PHE A 54 -10.80 -6.19 -9.97
CA PHE A 54 -11.29 -5.59 -8.72
C PHE A 54 -12.18 -4.39 -9.03
N SER A 55 -13.34 -4.30 -8.40
CA SER A 55 -14.31 -3.23 -8.65
C SER A 55 -14.91 -2.61 -7.38
N ASP A 56 -14.58 -3.09 -6.21
CA ASP A 56 -15.09 -2.59 -4.94
C ASP A 56 -13.96 -1.91 -4.16
N PHE A 57 -14.08 -0.60 -3.97
CA PHE A 57 -13.06 0.24 -3.34
C PHE A 57 -13.56 0.90 -2.07
N VAL A 58 -12.73 0.87 -1.05
CA VAL A 58 -12.89 1.63 0.20
C VAL A 58 -11.73 2.61 0.28
N PHE A 59 -12.03 3.90 0.20
CA PHE A 59 -11.04 4.96 0.32
C PHE A 59 -10.97 5.46 1.76
N LEU A 60 -9.83 5.22 2.41
CA LEU A 60 -9.55 5.82 3.72
C LEU A 60 -8.92 7.18 3.49
N VAL A 61 -9.67 8.22 3.76
CA VAL A 61 -9.34 9.60 3.40
C VAL A 61 -9.24 10.49 4.64
N GLY A 62 -8.37 11.47 4.56
CA GLY A 62 -8.15 12.44 5.63
C GLY A 62 -8.20 13.86 5.09
N HIS A 63 -7.06 14.54 5.08
CA HIS A 63 -6.94 15.92 4.63
C HIS A 63 -7.42 16.11 3.17
N MET A 64 -8.31 17.09 2.95
CA MET A 64 -8.90 17.41 1.64
C MET A 64 -9.65 16.23 0.98
N HIS A 65 -10.36 15.44 1.78
CA HIS A 65 -11.10 14.28 1.28
C HIS A 65 -12.19 14.66 0.26
N GLU A 66 -12.75 15.85 0.33
CA GLU A 66 -13.73 16.37 -0.62
C GLU A 66 -13.16 16.38 -2.04
N LYS A 67 -11.88 16.79 -2.22
CA LYS A 67 -11.21 16.81 -3.53
C LYS A 67 -11.08 15.41 -4.13
N ILE A 68 -10.81 14.41 -3.30
CA ILE A 68 -10.76 13.00 -3.74
C ILE A 68 -12.14 12.53 -4.17
N SER A 69 -13.17 12.82 -3.38
CA SER A 69 -14.56 12.46 -3.70
C SER A 69 -15.05 13.13 -4.99
N GLU A 70 -14.75 14.43 -5.17
CA GLU A 70 -15.09 15.17 -6.38
C GLU A 70 -14.37 14.62 -7.62
N HIS A 71 -13.05 14.36 -7.50
CA HIS A 71 -12.26 13.77 -8.56
C HIS A 71 -12.86 12.45 -9.05
N LEU A 72 -13.22 11.54 -8.14
CA LEU A 72 -13.82 10.26 -8.48
C LEU A 72 -15.20 10.40 -9.15
N LYS A 73 -16.02 11.37 -8.73
CA LYS A 73 -17.30 11.68 -9.37
C LYS A 73 -17.12 12.14 -10.82
N VAL A 74 -16.13 13.03 -11.05
CA VAL A 74 -15.82 13.55 -12.40
C VAL A 74 -15.29 12.45 -13.31
N ARG A 75 -14.39 11.60 -12.80
CA ARG A 75 -13.78 10.50 -13.57
C ARG A 75 -14.75 9.37 -13.88
N ASN A 76 -15.79 9.19 -13.06
CA ASN A 76 -16.85 8.19 -13.23
C ASN A 76 -16.33 6.78 -13.57
N TYR A 77 -15.40 6.26 -12.75
CA TYR A 77 -14.89 4.90 -12.90
C TYR A 77 -15.98 3.84 -12.66
N PRO A 78 -15.95 2.70 -13.36
CA PRO A 78 -16.89 1.60 -13.15
C PRO A 78 -16.57 0.80 -11.87
N ILE A 79 -16.62 1.48 -10.73
CA ILE A 79 -16.30 0.92 -9.42
C ILE A 79 -17.39 1.24 -8.41
N THR A 80 -17.53 0.40 -7.40
CA THR A 80 -18.23 0.76 -6.17
C THR A 80 -17.23 1.50 -5.27
N ALA A 81 -17.52 2.74 -4.89
CA ALA A 81 -16.66 3.56 -4.04
C ALA A 81 -17.32 3.85 -2.70
N ARG A 82 -16.65 3.51 -1.62
CA ARG A 82 -17.03 3.82 -0.23
C ARG A 82 -15.93 4.64 0.42
N PHE A 83 -16.29 5.54 1.33
CA PHE A 83 -15.35 6.45 1.97
C PHE A 83 -15.41 6.31 3.48
N SER A 84 -14.23 6.25 4.11
CA SER A 84 -14.07 6.44 5.55
C SER A 84 -13.19 7.66 5.76
N VAL A 85 -13.75 8.69 6.36
CA VAL A 85 -13.01 9.92 6.70
C VAL A 85 -12.33 9.71 8.05
N ASP A 86 -11.06 10.06 8.11
CA ASP A 86 -10.28 9.96 9.35
C ASP A 86 -10.99 10.67 10.52
N PRO A 87 -10.96 10.10 11.72
CA PRO A 87 -11.51 10.76 12.89
C PRO A 87 -10.78 12.11 13.15
N PRO A 88 -11.44 13.10 13.76
CA PRO A 88 -10.93 14.45 13.95
C PRO A 88 -9.83 14.51 15.02
N GLN A 89 -8.80 13.67 14.89
CA GLN A 89 -7.63 13.60 15.77
C GLN A 89 -6.41 14.13 15.02
N SER A 90 -5.47 14.72 15.74
CA SER A 90 -4.27 15.31 15.14
C SER A 90 -3.32 14.27 14.52
N LYS A 91 -3.30 13.05 15.07
CA LYS A 91 -2.42 11.95 14.67
C LYS A 91 -3.22 10.65 14.59
N VAL A 92 -3.68 10.30 13.40
CA VAL A 92 -4.48 9.09 13.21
C VAL A 92 -3.58 7.87 13.01
N GLY A 93 -2.77 7.86 11.98
CA GLY A 93 -2.03 6.68 11.53
C GLY A 93 -2.95 5.66 10.84
N LYS A 94 -2.33 4.77 10.09
CA LYS A 94 -3.07 3.83 9.21
C LYS A 94 -3.84 2.76 9.98
N GLY A 95 -3.34 2.36 11.14
CA GLY A 95 -4.04 1.40 12.02
C GLY A 95 -5.35 1.94 12.55
N LYS A 96 -5.36 3.20 13.03
CA LYS A 96 -6.61 3.84 13.49
C LYS A 96 -7.58 4.09 12.34
N ALA A 97 -7.08 4.51 11.16
CA ALA A 97 -7.92 4.69 9.97
C ALA A 97 -8.62 3.37 9.58
N LEU A 98 -7.89 2.25 9.56
CA LEU A 98 -8.47 0.92 9.32
C LEU A 98 -9.49 0.54 10.38
N LYS A 99 -9.16 0.68 11.66
CA LYS A 99 -10.11 0.37 12.76
C LYS A 99 -11.34 1.26 12.71
N HIS A 100 -11.19 2.56 12.42
CA HIS A 100 -12.32 3.47 12.26
C HIS A 100 -13.26 3.03 11.14
N ALA A 101 -12.71 2.66 9.98
CA ALA A 101 -13.47 2.15 8.85
C ALA A 101 -14.19 0.81 9.14
N LEU A 102 -13.57 -0.06 9.95
CA LEU A 102 -14.18 -1.31 10.42
C LEU A 102 -15.35 -1.05 11.37
N LEU A 103 -15.17 -0.16 12.36
CA LEU A 103 -16.20 0.22 13.31
C LEU A 103 -17.38 0.93 12.63
N GLY A 104 -17.08 1.78 11.63
CA GLY A 104 -18.07 2.45 10.79
C GLY A 104 -18.75 1.55 9.75
N ARG A 105 -18.37 0.26 9.67
CA ARG A 105 -18.88 -0.72 8.68
C ARG A 105 -18.66 -0.30 7.22
N VAL A 106 -17.66 0.55 6.97
CA VAL A 106 -17.26 0.94 5.61
C VAL A 106 -16.43 -0.17 4.96
N ILE A 107 -15.55 -0.82 5.74
CA ILE A 107 -14.91 -2.09 5.38
C ILE A 107 -15.86 -3.23 5.74
N ASP A 108 -16.18 -4.09 4.78
CA ASP A 108 -16.96 -5.29 5.01
C ASP A 108 -16.09 -6.33 5.74
N ARG A 109 -16.49 -6.69 6.95
CA ARG A 109 -15.77 -7.63 7.83
C ARG A 109 -15.75 -9.08 7.35
N ASN A 110 -16.62 -9.43 6.41
CA ASN A 110 -16.75 -10.79 5.89
C ASN A 110 -16.00 -10.99 4.57
N ARG A 111 -15.35 -9.94 4.07
CA ARG A 111 -14.67 -9.97 2.79
C ARG A 111 -13.18 -9.67 2.95
N ARG A 112 -12.36 -10.37 2.18
CA ARG A 112 -10.92 -10.10 2.05
C ARG A 112 -10.69 -8.64 1.65
N ALA A 113 -9.63 -8.03 2.18
CA ALA A 113 -9.19 -6.70 1.80
C ALA A 113 -7.81 -6.75 1.13
N PHE A 114 -7.68 -6.07 0.00
CA PHE A 114 -6.41 -5.75 -0.61
C PHE A 114 -6.05 -4.32 -0.22
N VAL A 115 -5.13 -4.14 0.72
CA VAL A 115 -4.71 -2.82 1.22
C VAL A 115 -3.57 -2.30 0.36
N ALA A 116 -3.66 -1.06 -0.12
CA ALA A 116 -2.65 -0.45 -0.97
C ALA A 116 -2.62 1.08 -0.83
N TYR A 117 -1.51 1.68 -1.26
CA TYR A 117 -1.30 3.12 -1.27
C TYR A 117 -1.25 3.63 -2.71
N PRO A 118 -1.86 4.79 -3.04
CA PRO A 118 -1.80 5.36 -4.38
C PRO A 118 -0.41 5.80 -4.83
N ASP A 119 0.49 6.04 -3.89
CA ASP A 119 1.88 6.49 -4.12
C ASP A 119 2.89 5.34 -4.26
N ASP A 120 2.44 4.10 -4.23
CA ASP A 120 3.22 2.92 -4.58
C ASP A 120 2.85 2.45 -5.99
N ILE A 121 3.74 2.69 -6.95
CA ILE A 121 3.55 2.36 -8.36
C ILE A 121 4.20 1.02 -8.68
N PHE A 122 3.52 0.21 -9.49
CA PHE A 122 4.03 -1.09 -9.91
C PHE A 122 4.02 -1.22 -11.44
N THR A 123 5.15 -1.65 -11.99
CA THR A 123 5.29 -1.83 -13.46
C THR A 123 4.73 -3.17 -13.95
N GLU A 124 4.52 -4.14 -13.08
CA GLU A 124 3.90 -5.43 -13.38
C GLU A 124 2.37 -5.30 -13.37
N LYS A 125 1.76 -5.11 -14.55
CA LYS A 125 0.32 -4.85 -14.69
C LYS A 125 -0.58 -5.94 -14.08
N GLY A 126 -0.16 -7.21 -14.11
CA GLY A 126 -0.90 -8.36 -13.58
C GLY A 126 -0.67 -8.67 -12.09
N LEU A 127 0.11 -7.85 -11.39
CA LEU A 127 0.50 -8.12 -10.00
C LEU A 127 -0.69 -8.32 -9.05
N PRO A 128 -1.79 -7.53 -9.06
CA PRO A 128 -2.91 -7.77 -8.15
C PRO A 128 -3.52 -9.16 -8.28
N SER A 129 -3.74 -9.63 -9.51
CA SER A 129 -4.27 -10.98 -9.76
C SER A 129 -3.28 -12.06 -9.34
N ARG A 130 -1.99 -11.92 -9.68
CA ARG A 130 -0.94 -12.86 -9.28
C ARG A 130 -0.82 -12.95 -7.76
N ALA A 131 -0.75 -11.81 -7.09
CA ALA A 131 -0.65 -11.76 -5.63
C ALA A 131 -1.86 -12.43 -4.95
N LEU A 132 -3.07 -12.21 -5.46
CA LEU A 132 -4.27 -12.89 -4.96
C LEU A 132 -4.18 -14.40 -5.12
N VAL A 133 -3.75 -14.89 -6.28
CA VAL A 133 -3.57 -16.33 -6.54
C VAL A 133 -2.54 -16.95 -5.60
N GLU A 134 -1.38 -16.29 -5.42
CA GLU A 134 -0.32 -16.77 -4.53
C GLU A 134 -0.76 -16.77 -3.05
N HIS A 135 -1.49 -15.73 -2.62
CA HIS A 135 -2.07 -15.68 -1.28
C HIS A 135 -3.02 -16.85 -1.02
N LEU A 136 -3.96 -17.08 -1.94
CA LEU A 136 -4.92 -18.17 -1.83
C LEU A 136 -4.27 -19.56 -1.90
N ALA A 137 -3.18 -19.69 -2.66
CA ALA A 137 -2.38 -20.91 -2.69
C ALA A 137 -1.65 -21.13 -1.35
N ALA A 138 -1.10 -20.08 -0.75
CA ALA A 138 -0.47 -20.14 0.57
C ALA A 138 -1.45 -20.58 1.65
N ARG A 139 -2.67 -19.99 1.68
CA ARG A 139 -3.74 -20.38 2.61
C ARG A 139 -4.18 -21.84 2.46
N ARG A 140 -4.26 -22.34 1.22
CA ARG A 140 -4.60 -23.75 0.98
C ARG A 140 -3.52 -24.71 1.48
N ARG A 141 -2.25 -24.31 1.35
CA ARG A 141 -1.11 -25.09 1.82
C ARG A 141 -1.00 -25.04 3.35
N ASP A 142 -1.26 -23.88 3.93
CA ASP A 142 -1.21 -23.64 5.38
C ASP A 142 -2.40 -22.76 5.79
N GLY A 143 -3.40 -23.40 6.41
CA GLY A 143 -4.64 -22.74 6.86
C GLY A 143 -4.43 -21.68 7.95
N SER A 144 -3.26 -21.61 8.57
CA SER A 144 -2.92 -20.57 9.56
C SER A 144 -2.59 -19.21 8.93
N ILE A 145 -2.28 -19.17 7.64
CA ILE A 145 -2.01 -17.91 6.92
C ILE A 145 -3.29 -17.09 6.78
N ILE A 146 -3.32 -15.89 7.35
CA ILE A 146 -4.46 -14.97 7.29
C ILE A 146 -4.10 -13.63 6.65
N ALA A 147 -2.84 -13.38 6.32
CA ALA A 147 -2.40 -12.19 5.59
C ALA A 147 -1.23 -12.52 4.66
N SER A 148 -1.04 -11.67 3.65
CA SER A 148 0.18 -11.63 2.84
C SER A 148 0.69 -10.20 2.72
N VAL A 149 2.03 -10.06 2.72
CA VAL A 149 2.73 -8.81 2.39
C VAL A 149 3.46 -8.98 1.06
N ILE A 150 3.33 -8.00 0.18
CA ILE A 150 4.09 -7.93 -1.06
C ILE A 150 5.42 -7.21 -0.78
N VAL A 151 6.53 -7.83 -1.16
CA VAL A 151 7.87 -7.32 -0.88
C VAL A 151 8.71 -7.23 -2.15
N SER A 152 9.61 -6.25 -2.20
CA SER A 152 10.62 -6.10 -3.25
C SER A 152 12.02 -6.40 -2.67
N PRO A 153 12.85 -7.19 -3.35
CA PRO A 153 14.26 -7.33 -3.00
C PRO A 153 15.01 -6.06 -3.41
N GLY A 154 15.99 -5.70 -2.60
CA GLY A 154 16.87 -4.57 -2.89
C GLY A 154 16.20 -3.20 -2.66
N THR A 155 16.72 -2.50 -1.68
CA THR A 155 16.32 -1.12 -1.37
C THR A 155 17.57 -0.25 -1.42
N PRO A 156 17.54 0.93 -2.10
CA PRO A 156 18.65 1.85 -2.03
C PRO A 156 18.78 2.35 -0.58
N TYR A 157 19.94 2.10 0.03
CA TYR A 157 20.23 2.63 1.34
C TYR A 157 20.63 4.10 1.19
N PRO A 158 20.04 5.04 1.94
CA PRO A 158 20.20 6.48 1.64
C PRO A 158 21.55 7.07 2.07
N PHE A 159 22.45 6.27 2.67
CA PHE A 159 23.74 6.71 3.20
C PHE A 159 24.89 5.86 2.65
N GLY A 160 26.12 6.37 2.80
CA GLY A 160 27.33 5.60 2.55
C GLY A 160 27.47 4.46 3.58
N VAL A 161 27.87 3.28 3.12
CA VAL A 161 28.17 2.11 3.95
C VAL A 161 29.66 1.85 3.96
N VAL A 162 30.23 1.69 5.17
CA VAL A 162 31.66 1.47 5.36
C VAL A 162 31.87 0.08 5.98
N LYS A 163 32.83 -0.70 5.42
CA LYS A 163 33.34 -1.89 6.09
C LYS A 163 34.70 -1.55 6.71
N ILE A 164 34.97 -2.08 7.88
CA ILE A 164 36.24 -1.85 8.59
C ILE A 164 36.93 -3.18 8.90
N ASP A 165 38.26 -3.15 9.05
CA ASP A 165 39.05 -4.27 9.59
C ASP A 165 39.12 -4.20 11.14
N ALA A 166 39.86 -5.16 11.72
CA ALA A 166 40.04 -5.22 13.18
C ALA A 166 40.83 -4.04 13.76
N ASN A 167 41.52 -3.25 12.91
CA ASN A 167 42.28 -2.07 13.28
C ASN A 167 41.53 -0.77 13.02
N HIS A 168 40.20 -0.85 12.80
CA HIS A 168 39.34 0.28 12.48
C HIS A 168 39.69 1.01 11.17
N LYS A 169 40.42 0.37 10.24
CA LYS A 169 40.67 0.92 8.90
C LYS A 169 39.53 0.55 7.96
N ALA A 170 39.07 1.51 7.17
CA ALA A 170 38.08 1.25 6.15
C ALA A 170 38.62 0.28 5.09
N THR A 171 37.93 -0.82 4.84
CA THR A 171 38.23 -1.80 3.80
C THR A 171 37.35 -1.64 2.57
N SER A 172 36.20 -0.97 2.70
CA SER A 172 35.37 -0.53 1.58
C SER A 172 34.51 0.67 1.99
N PHE A 173 34.15 1.48 1.01
CA PHE A 173 33.14 2.51 1.11
C PHE A 173 32.26 2.45 -0.12
N GLU A 174 30.96 2.36 0.08
CA GLU A 174 29.96 2.33 -1.01
C GLU A 174 28.88 3.37 -0.73
N GLU A 175 28.73 4.36 -1.62
CA GLU A 175 27.74 5.41 -1.48
C GLU A 175 26.38 4.93 -1.97
N LYS A 176 25.36 4.99 -1.09
CA LYS A 176 23.97 4.62 -1.38
C LYS A 176 23.85 3.22 -2.02
N PRO A 177 24.42 2.18 -1.39
CA PRO A 177 24.38 0.85 -1.96
C PRO A 177 22.96 0.29 -2.02
N MET A 178 22.73 -0.60 -2.95
CA MET A 178 21.55 -1.46 -2.93
C MET A 178 21.73 -2.53 -1.87
N VAL A 179 21.00 -2.43 -0.76
CA VAL A 179 21.00 -3.49 0.26
C VAL A 179 20.03 -4.59 -0.13
N ASN A 180 20.51 -5.83 -0.09
CA ASN A 180 19.70 -7.02 -0.43
C ASN A 180 18.81 -7.41 0.75
N MET A 181 17.80 -6.59 1.02
CA MET A 181 16.78 -6.86 2.04
C MET A 181 15.40 -6.89 1.38
N LEU A 182 14.52 -7.79 1.84
CA LEU A 182 13.12 -7.79 1.44
C LEU A 182 12.40 -6.63 2.11
N THR A 183 11.92 -5.69 1.31
CA THR A 183 11.27 -4.47 1.79
C THR A 183 9.79 -4.52 1.45
N SER A 184 8.92 -4.21 2.42
CA SER A 184 7.48 -4.09 2.18
C SER A 184 7.20 -2.98 1.19
N THR A 185 6.36 -3.28 0.21
CA THR A 185 5.97 -2.35 -0.87
C THR A 185 4.73 -1.54 -0.54
N GLY A 186 4.19 -1.65 0.68
CA GLY A 186 2.91 -1.01 0.99
C GLY A 186 1.67 -1.77 0.51
N MET A 187 1.81 -2.93 -0.13
CA MET A 187 0.68 -3.76 -0.53
C MET A 187 0.50 -4.97 0.37
N TYR A 188 -0.73 -5.20 0.79
CA TYR A 188 -1.08 -6.29 1.71
C TYR A 188 -2.40 -6.94 1.32
N ILE A 189 -2.54 -8.24 1.56
CA ILE A 189 -3.81 -8.95 1.49
C ILE A 189 -4.17 -9.39 2.90
N LEU A 190 -5.36 -9.00 3.36
CA LEU A 190 -5.88 -9.30 4.69
C LEU A 190 -7.15 -10.13 4.57
N GLU A 191 -7.18 -11.28 5.21
CA GLU A 191 -8.40 -12.08 5.34
C GLU A 191 -9.31 -11.51 6.45
N PRO A 192 -10.60 -11.86 6.47
CA PRO A 192 -11.55 -11.43 7.49
C PRO A 192 -11.06 -11.66 8.93
N GLU A 193 -10.28 -12.71 9.17
CA GLU A 193 -9.72 -13.04 10.49
C GLU A 193 -8.76 -11.98 11.05
N CYS A 194 -8.22 -11.11 10.19
CA CYS A 194 -7.38 -9.98 10.61
C CYS A 194 -8.18 -8.87 11.31
N PHE A 195 -9.44 -8.68 10.95
CA PHE A 195 -10.23 -7.52 11.39
C PHE A 195 -10.52 -7.51 12.90
N PRO A 196 -10.95 -8.62 13.53
CA PRO A 196 -11.07 -8.66 14.98
C PRO A 196 -9.75 -8.42 15.71
N ILE A 197 -8.63 -8.82 15.11
CA ILE A 197 -7.30 -8.57 15.68
C ILE A 197 -7.01 -7.06 15.64
N ILE A 198 -7.23 -6.37 14.50
CA ILE A 198 -7.07 -4.92 14.38
C ILE A 198 -7.91 -4.20 15.44
N GLU A 199 -9.19 -4.58 15.58
CA GLU A 199 -10.08 -3.97 16.56
C GLU A 199 -9.60 -4.11 17.99
N LYS A 200 -8.97 -5.23 18.32
CA LYS A 200 -8.44 -5.51 19.65
C LYS A 200 -7.15 -4.76 19.95
N ILE A 201 -6.19 -4.75 18.99
CA ILE A 201 -4.82 -4.29 19.28
C ILE A 201 -4.58 -2.81 18.97
N VAL A 202 -5.37 -2.20 18.06
CA VAL A 202 -5.22 -0.79 17.73
C VAL A 202 -5.90 0.07 18.77
N ASP A 203 -5.12 0.87 19.48
CA ASP A 203 -5.62 1.80 20.48
C ASP A 203 -6.08 3.11 19.85
N MET A 204 -7.40 3.35 19.84
CA MET A 204 -8.00 4.58 19.33
C MET A 204 -7.77 5.78 20.26
N SER A 205 -7.47 5.54 21.54
CA SER A 205 -7.27 6.59 22.55
C SER A 205 -5.83 7.12 22.58
N SER A 206 -4.88 6.42 21.97
CA SER A 206 -3.49 6.84 21.89
C SER A 206 -3.36 8.27 21.35
N PRO A 207 -2.57 9.16 21.94
CA PRO A 207 -2.30 10.50 21.40
C PRO A 207 -1.42 10.46 20.15
N ASP A 208 -0.71 9.34 19.91
CA ASP A 208 0.18 9.16 18.77
C ASP A 208 -0.50 8.42 17.61
N ALA A 209 0.07 8.56 16.41
CA ALA A 209 -0.33 7.77 15.26
C ALA A 209 -0.08 6.27 15.54
N VAL A 210 -1.07 5.43 15.20
CA VAL A 210 -0.94 3.97 15.33
C VAL A 210 -0.93 3.38 13.92
N GLU A 211 0.18 2.72 13.59
CA GLU A 211 0.37 2.09 12.28
C GLU A 211 0.03 0.60 12.35
N PHE A 212 -0.69 0.08 11.36
CA PHE A 212 -1.02 -1.36 11.36
C PHE A 212 0.19 -2.24 11.06
N GLU A 213 1.21 -1.70 10.40
CA GLU A 213 2.48 -2.40 10.14
C GLU A 213 3.21 -2.74 11.45
N THR A 214 3.26 -1.79 12.39
CA THR A 214 3.92 -2.01 13.69
C THR A 214 3.07 -2.78 14.69
N THR A 215 1.79 -2.91 14.43
CA THR A 215 0.86 -3.63 15.30
C THR A 215 0.46 -4.98 14.69
N LEU A 216 -0.40 -4.98 13.67
CA LEU A 216 -0.92 -6.19 13.06
C LEU A 216 0.17 -7.01 12.36
N MET A 217 0.94 -6.40 11.45
CA MET A 217 1.93 -7.14 10.65
C MET A 217 3.01 -7.75 11.55
N HIS A 218 3.50 -6.99 12.53
CA HIS A 218 4.45 -7.50 13.53
C HIS A 218 3.89 -8.72 14.28
N LYS A 219 2.64 -8.62 14.76
CA LYS A 219 1.97 -9.73 15.45
C LYS A 219 1.82 -10.96 14.56
N LEU A 220 1.32 -10.80 13.34
CA LEU A 220 1.11 -11.92 12.43
C LEU A 220 2.42 -12.59 12.01
N ALA A 221 3.50 -11.82 11.82
CA ALA A 221 4.82 -12.36 11.55
C ALA A 221 5.33 -13.22 12.72
N ALA A 222 5.21 -12.71 13.95
CA ALA A 222 5.61 -13.44 15.16
C ALA A 222 4.81 -14.74 15.39
N GLU A 223 3.55 -14.78 14.93
CA GLU A 223 2.67 -15.95 15.04
C GLU A 223 2.75 -16.90 13.83
N GLY A 224 3.61 -16.62 12.82
CA GLY A 224 3.72 -17.43 11.61
C GLY A 224 2.49 -17.37 10.70
N LYS A 225 1.67 -16.31 10.79
CA LYS A 225 0.41 -16.15 10.06
C LYS A 225 0.51 -15.21 8.85
N LEU A 226 1.71 -14.67 8.58
CA LEU A 226 1.98 -13.72 7.50
C LEU A 226 2.77 -14.42 6.38
N ASN A 227 2.17 -14.54 5.20
CA ASN A 227 2.84 -15.02 3.99
C ASN A 227 3.55 -13.85 3.28
N VAL A 228 4.62 -14.16 2.56
CA VAL A 228 5.39 -13.20 1.77
C VAL A 228 5.26 -13.51 0.29
N ILE A 229 4.95 -12.48 -0.50
CA ILE A 229 4.88 -12.53 -1.97
C ILE A 229 5.94 -11.59 -2.51
N THR A 230 6.87 -12.11 -3.32
CA THR A 230 7.99 -11.31 -3.83
C THR A 230 7.71 -10.79 -5.23
N VAL A 231 7.99 -9.51 -5.48
CA VAL A 231 8.07 -8.94 -6.83
C VAL A 231 9.53 -8.86 -7.29
N PRO A 232 9.83 -8.92 -8.60
CA PRO A 232 11.17 -8.69 -9.10
C PRO A 232 11.70 -7.30 -8.73
N GLN A 233 13.01 -7.18 -8.58
CA GLN A 233 13.66 -5.89 -8.33
C GLN A 233 13.30 -4.87 -9.40
N GLY A 234 12.96 -3.66 -8.97
CA GLY A 234 12.60 -2.56 -9.86
C GLY A 234 11.18 -2.61 -10.41
N VAL A 235 10.36 -3.59 -10.05
CA VAL A 235 8.91 -3.57 -10.34
C VAL A 235 8.18 -2.53 -9.50
N TRP A 236 8.59 -2.36 -8.25
CA TRP A 236 8.05 -1.37 -7.33
C TRP A 236 8.77 -0.03 -7.43
N LEU A 237 8.01 1.05 -7.54
CA LEU A 237 8.47 2.44 -7.63
C LEU A 237 7.75 3.26 -6.55
N PRO A 238 8.33 3.40 -5.35
CA PRO A 238 7.74 4.23 -4.30
C PRO A 238 7.85 5.70 -4.67
N ILE A 239 6.87 6.50 -4.24
CA ILE A 239 6.86 7.95 -4.44
C ILE A 239 6.79 8.64 -3.08
N ASN A 240 7.94 8.84 -2.42
CA ASN A 240 8.02 9.47 -1.11
C ASN A 240 8.53 10.92 -1.19
N ASP A 241 9.25 11.25 -2.26
CA ASP A 241 9.83 12.58 -2.50
C ASP A 241 9.77 12.97 -3.99
N PRO A 242 10.08 14.24 -4.35
CA PRO A 242 10.05 14.70 -5.74
C PRO A 242 10.98 13.92 -6.67
N LYS A 243 12.14 13.46 -6.19
CA LYS A 243 13.10 12.72 -7.02
C LYS A 243 12.59 11.33 -7.38
N GLU A 244 11.99 10.64 -6.41
CA GLU A 244 11.34 9.35 -6.65
C GLU A 244 10.14 9.50 -7.60
N TYR A 245 9.36 10.57 -7.45
CA TYR A 245 8.27 10.91 -8.35
C TYR A 245 8.73 11.09 -9.80
N GLU A 246 9.77 11.90 -10.04
CA GLU A 246 10.34 12.09 -11.40
C GLU A 246 10.89 10.78 -11.97
N THR A 247 11.54 9.97 -11.13
CA THR A 247 12.06 8.65 -11.52
C THR A 247 10.95 7.71 -11.94
N ALA A 248 9.85 7.65 -11.17
CA ALA A 248 8.69 6.82 -11.48
C ALA A 248 8.04 7.27 -12.80
N LEU A 249 7.81 8.58 -13.00
CA LEU A 249 7.28 9.14 -14.24
C LEU A 249 8.13 8.78 -15.45
N ALA A 250 9.45 8.98 -15.36
CA ALA A 250 10.37 8.68 -16.45
C ALA A 250 10.36 7.20 -16.84
N LYS A 251 10.23 6.33 -15.85
CA LYS A 251 10.17 4.87 -16.08
C LYS A 251 8.85 4.45 -16.72
N MET A 252 7.73 4.96 -16.24
CA MET A 252 6.41 4.64 -16.79
C MET A 252 6.29 5.06 -18.26
N ARG A 253 6.72 6.29 -18.61
CA ARG A 253 6.76 6.79 -19.99
C ARG A 253 7.62 5.96 -20.95
N LYS A 254 8.70 5.32 -20.45
CA LYS A 254 9.51 4.41 -21.26
C LYS A 254 8.83 3.06 -21.54
N MET A 255 7.92 2.65 -20.68
CA MET A 255 7.21 1.36 -20.82
C MET A 255 5.97 1.46 -21.74
N GLU A 256 5.47 2.66 -22.00
CA GLU A 256 4.30 2.91 -22.87
C GLU A 256 4.70 3.19 -24.32
N ARG A 257 5.99 3.36 -24.58
CA ARG A 257 6.58 3.47 -25.94
C ARG A 257 7.03 2.11 -26.47
#